data_1eb72f6725d6ae34a0418d0cf08be484
#
_entry.id   1eb72f6725d6ae34a0418d0cf08be484
#
_cell.length_a   1.000
_cell.length_b   1.000
_cell.length_c   1.000
_cell.angle_alpha   90.00
_cell.angle_beta   90.00
_cell.angle_gamma   90.00
#
_symmetry.space_group_name_H-M   'P 1'
#
loop_
_entity.id
_entity.type
_entity.pdbx_description
1 polymer ?
#
loop_
_entity_poly.entity_id
_entity_poly.type
_entity_poly.pdbx_seq_one_letter_code
_entity_poly.pdbx_strand_id
1 'polypeptide(L)'
;MWPVARFRASLTATRGRVGSGDPARVRQIDGQFALVHKQGRIVRMARSIGRPLRYFIAKRAEGPCLIVAERIDEIARFLEQEGLAGQFHPSYTRMVPAHYVTEVALVGCPDPNPVYTRYFNPQRNRLSHNLDEIGQAYIGSLAQALSGWLDRIDPAAPLGVLFSGGVDSGSVLLVLYHLLLSRGQSAARLKAFTLSVAGSGADARQAREFLDRLDLAYLLETIEVPESALNVRDAIRVIEDYKPLDVQSATAGLALCRAIRDRYPDWRYLVDGDGGDENLKDYPIEENPELTIRSVLNNTMLYQEGWGVGAIKHSLTYS
;
A
#
# COMPACT_ATOMS: atom_id res chain seq x y z
N MET A 1 2.75 0.86 16.80
CA MET A 1 2.19 1.63 15.66
C MET A 1 3.26 2.59 15.20
N TRP A 2 3.83 2.39 14.02
CA TRP A 2 4.83 3.29 13.47
C TRP A 2 4.18 4.63 13.17
N PRO A 3 4.75 5.75 13.58
CA PRO A 3 4.23 7.04 13.15
C PRO A 3 4.52 7.17 11.66
N VAL A 4 3.48 6.99 10.84
CA VAL A 4 3.55 7.37 9.43
C VAL A 4 3.95 8.84 9.41
N ALA A 5 5.05 9.17 8.75
CA ALA A 5 5.49 10.55 8.61
C ALA A 5 4.34 11.37 7.99
N ARG A 6 3.67 12.15 8.81
CA ARG A 6 2.55 13.00 8.38
C ARG A 6 3.14 14.24 7.71
N PHE A 7 3.32 14.16 6.42
CA PHE A 7 3.53 15.37 5.63
C PHE A 7 2.21 16.14 5.61
N ARG A 8 2.14 17.21 6.40
CA ARG A 8 0.99 18.09 6.47
C ARG A 8 1.00 19.05 5.26
N ALA A 9 0.47 18.61 4.13
CA ALA A 9 -0.28 19.58 3.32
C ALA A 9 -1.41 20.10 4.20
N SER A 10 -1.70 21.42 4.14
CA SER A 10 -2.79 21.99 4.96
C SER A 10 -4.03 21.12 4.81
N LEU A 11 -4.45 20.45 5.88
CA LEU A 11 -5.59 19.50 5.88
C LEU A 11 -6.86 20.16 5.31
N THR A 12 -7.01 21.46 5.50
CA THR A 12 -8.14 22.25 5.00
C THR A 12 -8.12 22.40 3.48
N ALA A 13 -6.95 22.73 2.90
CA ALA A 13 -6.82 22.86 1.44
C ALA A 13 -6.99 21.50 0.73
N THR A 14 -6.46 20.45 1.32
CA THR A 14 -6.52 19.09 0.76
C THR A 14 -7.95 18.51 0.84
N ARG A 15 -8.66 18.75 1.96
CA ARG A 15 -10.09 18.43 2.08
C ARG A 15 -10.95 19.18 1.07
N GLY A 16 -10.65 20.44 0.80
CA GLY A 16 -11.35 21.22 -0.22
C GLY A 16 -11.18 20.66 -1.62
N ARG A 17 -10.03 20.09 -1.95
CA ARG A 17 -9.81 19.42 -3.25
C ARG A 17 -10.69 18.19 -3.42
N VAL A 18 -10.81 17.33 -2.41
CA VAL A 18 -11.72 16.17 -2.44
C VAL A 18 -13.19 16.65 -2.43
N GLY A 19 -13.50 17.68 -1.63
CA GLY A 19 -14.82 18.26 -1.54
C GLY A 19 -15.36 18.83 -2.84
N SER A 20 -14.48 19.31 -3.74
CA SER A 20 -14.89 19.80 -5.05
C SER A 20 -15.46 18.72 -5.96
N GLY A 21 -15.13 17.44 -5.72
CA GLY A 21 -15.47 16.34 -6.62
C GLY A 21 -14.70 16.35 -7.95
N ASP A 22 -13.81 17.34 -8.15
CA ASP A 22 -13.01 17.47 -9.37
C ASP A 22 -11.79 16.55 -9.32
N PRO A 23 -11.71 15.53 -10.18
CA PRO A 23 -10.59 14.59 -10.22
C PRO A 23 -9.25 15.26 -10.50
N ALA A 24 -9.22 16.35 -11.27
CA ALA A 24 -7.98 17.06 -11.59
C ALA A 24 -7.38 17.73 -10.34
N ARG A 25 -8.22 18.23 -9.45
CA ARG A 25 -7.77 18.81 -8.17
C ARG A 25 -7.28 17.75 -7.19
N VAL A 26 -7.95 16.58 -7.15
CA VAL A 26 -7.55 15.48 -6.28
C VAL A 26 -6.21 14.89 -6.73
N ARG A 27 -5.98 14.79 -8.04
CA ARG A 27 -4.69 14.35 -8.61
C ARG A 27 -3.50 15.20 -8.17
N GLN A 28 -3.72 16.47 -7.84
CA GLN A 28 -2.66 17.39 -7.37
C GLN A 28 -2.30 17.22 -5.88
N ILE A 29 -2.96 16.32 -5.17
CA ILE A 29 -2.59 16.04 -3.77
C ILE A 29 -1.31 15.22 -3.77
N ASP A 30 -0.25 15.82 -3.24
CA ASP A 30 1.04 15.15 -3.06
C ASP A 30 1.07 14.35 -1.76
N GLY A 31 1.72 13.18 -1.80
CA GLY A 31 1.91 12.30 -0.67
C GLY A 31 0.73 11.36 -0.41
N GLN A 32 0.78 10.70 0.75
CA GLN A 32 -0.21 9.72 1.15
C GLN A 32 -1.37 10.36 1.90
N PHE A 33 -2.59 10.09 1.47
CA PHE A 33 -3.80 10.65 2.05
C PHE A 33 -4.96 9.65 2.10
N ALA A 34 -5.85 9.86 3.06
CA ALA A 34 -7.18 9.28 3.16
C ALA A 34 -8.10 10.38 3.68
N LEU A 35 -9.01 10.86 2.84
CA LEU A 35 -9.78 12.07 3.10
C LEU A 35 -11.26 11.85 2.90
N VAL A 36 -12.03 12.46 3.79
CA VAL A 36 -13.49 12.51 3.74
C VAL A 36 -13.94 13.96 3.80
N HIS A 37 -14.85 14.33 2.92
CA HIS A 37 -15.49 15.62 2.91
C HIS A 37 -17.01 15.46 2.81
N LYS A 38 -17.74 16.09 3.72
CA LYS A 38 -19.21 16.10 3.73
C LYS A 38 -19.71 17.49 3.40
N GLN A 39 -20.61 17.56 2.44
CA GLN A 39 -21.34 18.79 2.07
C GLN A 39 -22.83 18.50 1.95
N GLY A 40 -23.60 18.94 2.92
CA GLY A 40 -25.00 18.58 3.01
C GLY A 40 -25.19 17.06 3.14
N ARG A 41 -25.91 16.47 2.19
CA ARG A 41 -26.12 15.01 2.13
C ARG A 41 -25.11 14.28 1.25
N ILE A 42 -24.18 14.98 0.63
CA ILE A 42 -23.16 14.38 -0.22
C ILE A 42 -21.90 14.19 0.59
N VAL A 43 -21.35 12.99 0.56
CA VAL A 43 -20.04 12.65 1.14
C VAL A 43 -19.12 12.22 0.02
N ARG A 44 -17.96 12.86 -0.06
CA ARG A 44 -16.88 12.52 -0.99
C ARG A 44 -15.69 11.96 -0.22
N MET A 45 -15.15 10.87 -0.74
CA MET A 45 -14.02 10.16 -0.15
C MET A 45 -12.98 9.92 -1.23
N ALA A 46 -11.70 10.08 -0.88
CA ALA A 46 -10.61 9.72 -1.76
C ALA A 46 -9.38 9.31 -0.93
N ARG A 47 -8.59 8.39 -1.46
CA ARG A 47 -7.36 7.93 -0.81
C ARG A 47 -6.24 7.64 -1.82
N SER A 48 -5.01 7.76 -1.35
CA SER A 48 -3.84 7.19 -2.03
C SER A 48 -3.74 5.67 -1.78
N ILE A 49 -2.93 4.98 -2.57
CA ILE A 49 -2.75 3.52 -2.49
C ILE A 49 -2.39 3.09 -1.06
N GLY A 50 -1.34 3.60 -0.48
CA GLY A 50 -0.84 3.16 0.83
C GLY A 50 -1.67 3.57 2.06
N ARG A 51 -2.87 4.15 1.87
CA ARG A 51 -3.74 4.57 3.00
C ARG A 51 -5.09 3.90 2.92
N PRO A 52 -5.40 2.96 3.83
CA PRO A 52 -6.72 2.35 3.88
C PRO A 52 -7.78 3.38 4.27
N LEU A 53 -8.95 3.28 3.66
CA LEU A 53 -10.14 4.04 4.03
C LEU A 53 -11.36 3.17 3.71
N ARG A 54 -12.05 2.75 4.74
CA ARG A 54 -13.20 1.88 4.63
C ARG A 54 -14.47 2.60 4.99
N TYR A 55 -15.59 2.15 4.46
CA TYR A 55 -16.88 2.67 4.85
C TYR A 55 -17.94 1.57 4.95
N PHE A 56 -18.94 1.84 5.77
CA PHE A 56 -20.11 1.02 5.97
C PHE A 56 -21.35 1.92 5.99
N ILE A 57 -22.46 1.44 5.46
CA ILE A 57 -23.72 2.18 5.47
C ILE A 57 -24.72 1.40 6.32
N ALA A 58 -25.00 1.95 7.50
CA ALA A 58 -26.02 1.41 8.40
C ALA A 58 -27.38 2.11 8.15
N LYS A 59 -28.47 1.41 8.45
CA LYS A 59 -29.83 1.92 8.37
C LYS A 59 -30.25 2.45 9.72
N ARG A 60 -30.78 3.68 9.72
CA ARG A 60 -31.47 4.30 10.87
C ARG A 60 -32.85 4.78 10.45
N ALA A 61 -33.70 5.06 11.44
CA ALA A 61 -35.02 5.61 11.18
C ALA A 61 -34.96 6.94 10.42
N GLU A 62 -33.96 7.76 10.73
CA GLU A 62 -33.75 9.08 10.14
C GLU A 62 -33.09 9.02 8.75
N GLY A 63 -32.68 7.83 8.29
CA GLY A 63 -32.01 7.63 7.01
C GLY A 63 -30.66 6.91 7.13
N PRO A 64 -29.91 6.82 6.03
CA PRO A 64 -28.65 6.11 5.99
C PRO A 64 -27.59 6.78 6.86
N CYS A 65 -26.88 5.97 7.66
CA CYS A 65 -25.73 6.37 8.46
C CYS A 65 -24.45 5.84 7.81
N LEU A 66 -23.64 6.74 7.26
CA LEU A 66 -22.33 6.40 6.70
C LEU A 66 -21.28 6.47 7.79
N ILE A 67 -20.60 5.34 8.03
CA ILE A 67 -19.46 5.23 8.93
C ILE A 67 -18.21 5.09 8.05
N VAL A 68 -17.18 5.88 8.33
CA VAL A 68 -15.91 5.86 7.60
C VAL A 68 -14.76 5.75 8.59
N ALA A 69 -13.89 4.77 8.39
CA ALA A 69 -12.72 4.54 9.24
C ALA A 69 -11.55 3.95 8.43
N GLU A 70 -10.37 3.98 9.01
CA GLU A 70 -9.20 3.31 8.41
C GLU A 70 -9.29 1.78 8.61
N ARG A 71 -9.98 1.33 9.64
CA ARG A 71 -10.03 -0.07 10.05
C ARG A 71 -11.46 -0.61 10.21
N ILE A 72 -11.63 -1.90 9.93
CA ILE A 72 -12.93 -2.59 10.08
C ILE A 72 -13.37 -2.64 11.53
N ASP A 73 -12.46 -2.90 12.45
CA ASP A 73 -12.78 -2.98 13.89
C ASP A 73 -13.25 -1.65 14.48
N GLU A 74 -12.85 -0.53 13.91
CA GLU A 74 -13.36 0.79 14.30
C GLU A 74 -14.81 0.98 13.87
N ILE A 75 -15.16 0.50 12.67
CA ILE A 75 -16.55 0.50 12.18
C ILE A 75 -17.43 -0.38 13.08
N ALA A 76 -16.96 -1.59 13.40
CA ALA A 76 -17.68 -2.52 14.27
C ALA A 76 -17.94 -1.93 15.66
N ARG A 77 -16.92 -1.36 16.29
CA ARG A 77 -17.04 -0.70 17.60
C ARG A 77 -18.01 0.48 17.60
N PHE A 78 -17.96 1.30 16.54
CA PHE A 78 -18.90 2.40 16.43
C PHE A 78 -20.34 1.90 16.31
N LEU A 79 -20.60 0.88 15.50
CA LEU A 79 -21.94 0.30 15.36
C LEU A 79 -22.45 -0.32 16.67
N GLU A 80 -21.56 -0.94 17.44
CA GLU A 80 -21.89 -1.45 18.77
C GLU A 80 -22.30 -0.33 19.73
N GLN A 81 -21.53 0.75 19.78
CA GLN A 81 -21.83 1.93 20.62
C GLN A 81 -23.16 2.60 20.26
N GLU A 82 -23.54 2.56 18.98
CA GLU A 82 -24.78 3.14 18.48
C GLU A 82 -26.00 2.18 18.51
N GLY A 83 -25.82 0.99 19.10
CA GLY A 83 -26.91 -0.01 19.15
C GLY A 83 -27.24 -0.65 17.78
N LEU A 84 -26.33 -0.55 16.82
CA LEU A 84 -26.50 -1.05 15.46
C LEU A 84 -25.63 -2.29 15.16
N ALA A 85 -25.10 -2.95 16.20
CA ALA A 85 -24.20 -4.11 16.04
C ALA A 85 -24.80 -5.23 15.18
N GLY A 86 -26.11 -5.45 15.27
CA GLY A 86 -26.83 -6.46 14.47
C GLY A 86 -26.82 -6.20 12.96
N GLN A 87 -26.43 -5.01 12.51
CA GLN A 87 -26.29 -4.70 11.08
C GLN A 87 -24.88 -4.96 10.54
N PHE A 88 -23.90 -5.10 11.43
CA PHE A 88 -22.52 -5.25 11.02
C PHE A 88 -22.25 -6.63 10.41
N HIS A 89 -21.66 -6.61 9.22
CA HIS A 89 -21.04 -7.79 8.64
C HIS A 89 -19.81 -7.38 7.83
N PRO A 90 -18.65 -8.03 8.01
CA PRO A 90 -17.40 -7.65 7.32
C PRO A 90 -17.54 -7.56 5.80
N SER A 91 -18.32 -8.46 5.19
CA SER A 91 -18.53 -8.51 3.74
C SER A 91 -19.26 -7.28 3.17
N TYR A 92 -19.96 -6.51 4.00
CA TYR A 92 -20.63 -5.27 3.58
C TYR A 92 -19.77 -4.03 3.83
N THR A 93 -18.64 -4.19 4.49
CA THR A 93 -17.64 -3.12 4.62
C THR A 93 -16.94 -2.95 3.28
N ARG A 94 -16.95 -1.73 2.75
CA ARG A 94 -16.36 -1.41 1.45
C ARG A 94 -15.07 -0.62 1.64
N MET A 95 -14.05 -0.94 0.85
CA MET A 95 -12.86 -0.12 0.71
C MET A 95 -13.15 1.02 -0.26
N VAL A 96 -12.81 2.26 0.09
CA VAL A 96 -12.75 3.36 -0.89
C VAL A 96 -11.65 3.00 -1.89
N PRO A 97 -11.96 2.87 -3.19
CA PRO A 97 -10.97 2.47 -4.17
C PRO A 97 -9.90 3.57 -4.32
N ALA A 98 -8.64 3.16 -4.38
CA ALA A 98 -7.53 4.06 -4.70
C ALA A 98 -7.72 4.65 -6.11
N HIS A 99 -7.20 5.84 -6.34
CA HIS A 99 -7.30 6.55 -7.62
C HIS A 99 -8.71 7.01 -8.04
N TYR A 100 -9.69 6.89 -7.14
CA TYR A 100 -11.04 7.37 -7.39
C TYR A 100 -11.51 8.35 -6.31
N VAL A 101 -12.29 9.33 -6.73
CA VAL A 101 -13.20 10.04 -5.84
C VAL A 101 -14.47 9.19 -5.74
N THR A 102 -14.79 8.75 -4.55
CA THR A 102 -16.02 8.04 -4.24
C THR A 102 -17.03 9.03 -3.68
N GLU A 103 -18.15 9.22 -4.37
CA GLU A 103 -19.24 10.07 -3.91
C GLU A 103 -20.42 9.22 -3.47
N VAL A 104 -20.95 9.52 -2.28
CA VAL A 104 -22.13 8.87 -1.71
C VAL A 104 -23.15 9.94 -1.35
N ALA A 105 -24.34 9.86 -1.94
CA ALA A 105 -25.45 10.71 -1.57
C ALA A 105 -26.29 10.04 -0.46
N LEU A 106 -26.28 10.62 0.74
CA LEU A 106 -27.02 10.11 1.89
C LEU A 106 -28.51 10.48 1.78
N VAL A 107 -29.20 9.81 0.87
CA VAL A 107 -30.62 10.01 0.60
C VAL A 107 -31.37 8.69 0.69
N GLY A 108 -32.44 8.67 1.46
CA GLY A 108 -33.53 7.70 1.49
C GLY A 108 -33.20 6.21 1.30
N CYS A 109 -34.25 5.46 1.04
CA CYS A 109 -34.23 4.05 0.64
C CYS A 109 -34.50 3.99 -0.88
N PRO A 110 -33.82 3.18 -1.70
CA PRO A 110 -32.83 2.16 -1.34
C PRO A 110 -31.47 2.72 -0.93
N ASP A 111 -30.56 1.80 -0.52
CA ASP A 111 -29.20 2.16 -0.08
C ASP A 111 -28.50 3.06 -1.12
N PRO A 112 -27.79 4.10 -0.68
CA PRO A 112 -27.09 4.98 -1.59
C PRO A 112 -26.04 4.23 -2.39
N ASN A 113 -26.09 4.32 -3.72
CA ASN A 113 -25.08 3.78 -4.60
C ASN A 113 -23.91 4.75 -4.71
N PRO A 114 -22.67 4.30 -4.47
CA PRO A 114 -21.52 5.16 -4.66
C PRO A 114 -21.27 5.41 -6.16
N VAL A 115 -20.91 6.67 -6.46
CA VAL A 115 -20.41 7.07 -7.77
C VAL A 115 -18.91 7.19 -7.70
N TYR A 116 -18.21 6.59 -8.67
CA TYR A 116 -16.76 6.56 -8.73
C TYR A 116 -16.24 7.39 -9.89
N THR A 117 -15.47 8.43 -9.60
CA THR A 117 -14.80 9.25 -10.61
C THR A 117 -13.30 9.09 -10.51
N ARG A 118 -12.66 8.57 -11.55
CA ARG A 118 -11.23 8.28 -11.54
C ARG A 118 -10.41 9.57 -11.63
N TYR A 119 -9.48 9.78 -10.69
CA TYR A 119 -8.59 10.94 -10.70
C TYR A 119 -7.16 10.61 -11.18
N PHE A 120 -6.77 9.35 -11.16
CA PHE A 120 -5.50 8.90 -11.71
C PHE A 120 -5.74 7.84 -12.78
N ASN A 121 -5.38 8.15 -14.00
CA ASN A 121 -5.48 7.25 -15.14
C ASN A 121 -4.19 7.36 -15.97
N PRO A 122 -3.21 6.47 -15.74
CA PRO A 122 -1.96 6.50 -16.49
C PRO A 122 -2.22 6.23 -17.97
N GLN A 123 -1.54 6.99 -18.82
CA GLN A 123 -1.59 6.75 -20.25
C GLN A 123 -0.85 5.44 -20.58
N ARG A 124 -1.46 4.63 -21.43
CA ARG A 124 -0.85 3.40 -21.92
C ARG A 124 0.03 3.68 -23.13
N ASN A 125 0.94 2.76 -23.44
CA ASN A 125 1.77 2.77 -24.65
C ASN A 125 2.55 4.09 -24.86
N ARG A 126 3.12 4.64 -23.78
CA ARG A 126 3.90 5.88 -23.83
C ARG A 126 5.36 5.65 -24.20
N LEU A 127 5.87 4.48 -23.90
CA LEU A 127 7.25 4.09 -24.17
C LEU A 127 7.30 3.19 -25.40
N SER A 128 8.43 3.17 -26.07
CA SER A 128 8.73 2.20 -27.13
C SER A 128 8.84 0.78 -26.56
N HIS A 129 8.96 -0.22 -27.42
CA HIS A 129 9.24 -1.60 -27.00
C HIS A 129 10.72 -1.86 -26.69
N ASN A 130 11.52 -0.80 -26.52
CA ASN A 130 12.91 -0.90 -26.13
C ASN A 130 13.02 -1.13 -24.62
N LEU A 131 13.57 -2.27 -24.21
CA LEU A 131 13.70 -2.64 -22.81
C LEU A 131 14.62 -1.70 -22.02
N ASP A 132 15.67 -1.19 -22.65
CA ASP A 132 16.59 -0.25 -21.99
C ASP A 132 15.88 1.08 -21.69
N GLU A 133 15.09 1.59 -22.64
CA GLU A 133 14.30 2.80 -22.45
C GLU A 133 13.26 2.63 -21.35
N ILE A 134 12.57 1.48 -21.33
CA ILE A 134 11.60 1.14 -20.31
C ILE A 134 12.28 1.06 -18.94
N GLY A 135 13.40 0.35 -18.85
CA GLY A 135 14.17 0.19 -17.61
C GLY A 135 14.69 1.53 -17.08
N GLN A 136 15.23 2.38 -17.95
CA GLN A 136 15.70 3.72 -17.57
C GLN A 136 14.55 4.59 -17.07
N ALA A 137 13.39 4.57 -17.74
CA ALA A 137 12.22 5.33 -17.32
C ALA A 137 11.69 4.84 -15.98
N TYR A 138 11.67 3.52 -15.73
CA TYR A 138 11.23 2.92 -14.48
C TYR A 138 12.16 3.30 -13.32
N ILE A 139 13.47 3.02 -13.46
CA ILE A 139 14.46 3.34 -12.43
C ILE A 139 14.58 4.85 -12.22
N GLY A 140 14.49 5.66 -13.26
CA GLY A 140 14.47 7.12 -13.15
C GLY A 140 13.28 7.63 -12.36
N SER A 141 12.09 7.05 -12.55
CA SER A 141 10.89 7.40 -11.79
C SER A 141 11.01 6.99 -10.32
N LEU A 142 11.55 5.80 -10.04
CA LEU A 142 11.84 5.33 -8.68
C LEU A 142 12.86 6.25 -8.00
N ALA A 143 13.94 6.59 -8.68
CA ALA A 143 14.96 7.50 -8.17
C ALA A 143 14.40 8.89 -7.86
N GLN A 144 13.55 9.43 -8.72
CA GLN A 144 12.88 10.70 -8.49
C GLN A 144 11.97 10.66 -7.26
N ALA A 145 11.19 9.60 -7.09
CA ALA A 145 10.30 9.42 -5.95
C ALA A 145 11.09 9.31 -4.63
N LEU A 146 12.13 8.46 -4.61
CA LEU A 146 12.99 8.27 -3.44
C LEU A 146 13.82 9.53 -3.13
N SER A 147 14.29 10.25 -4.16
CA SER A 147 14.97 11.54 -3.98
C SER A 147 14.08 12.55 -3.28
N GLY A 148 12.85 12.75 -3.76
CA GLY A 148 11.88 13.65 -3.14
C GLY A 148 11.45 13.20 -1.72
N TRP A 149 11.47 11.90 -1.44
CA TRP A 149 11.27 11.39 -0.09
C TRP A 149 12.45 11.70 0.83
N LEU A 150 13.69 11.49 0.37
CA LEU A 150 14.91 11.80 1.12
C LEU A 150 15.01 13.29 1.47
N ASP A 151 14.51 14.20 0.62
CA ASP A 151 14.50 15.65 0.88
C ASP A 151 13.60 16.05 2.07
N ARG A 152 12.71 15.15 2.48
CA ARG A 152 11.70 15.41 3.54
C ARG A 152 12.05 14.77 4.88
N ILE A 153 13.13 14.03 4.96
CA ILE A 153 13.56 13.35 6.18
C ILE A 153 14.90 13.89 6.67
N ASP A 154 15.17 13.67 7.94
CA ASP A 154 16.45 14.04 8.53
C ASP A 154 17.61 13.35 7.78
N PRO A 155 18.57 14.10 7.23
CA PRO A 155 19.71 13.52 6.52
C PRO A 155 20.62 12.64 7.39
N ALA A 156 20.50 12.71 8.72
CA ALA A 156 21.21 11.82 9.65
C ALA A 156 20.39 10.58 10.05
N ALA A 157 19.11 10.53 9.73
CA ALA A 157 18.25 9.42 10.14
C ALA A 157 18.66 8.10 9.48
N PRO A 158 18.71 6.98 10.22
CA PRO A 158 18.99 5.68 9.66
C PRO A 158 17.83 5.20 8.77
N LEU A 159 18.15 4.46 7.72
CA LEU A 159 17.23 3.94 6.71
C LEU A 159 17.32 2.42 6.64
N GLY A 160 16.21 1.73 6.67
CA GLY A 160 16.13 0.30 6.46
C GLY A 160 15.41 -0.03 5.17
N VAL A 161 15.85 -1.07 4.48
CA VAL A 161 15.14 -1.70 3.38
C VAL A 161 14.80 -3.12 3.79
N LEU A 162 13.54 -3.53 3.66
CA LEU A 162 13.14 -4.92 3.77
C LEU A 162 13.59 -5.63 2.50
N PHE A 163 14.57 -6.52 2.64
CA PHE A 163 15.35 -7.02 1.52
C PHE A 163 15.32 -8.54 1.44
N SER A 164 14.69 -9.06 0.40
CA SER A 164 14.62 -10.51 0.11
C SER A 164 15.74 -11.03 -0.81
N GLY A 165 16.51 -10.13 -1.41
CA GLY A 165 17.44 -10.47 -2.48
C GLY A 165 16.79 -10.58 -3.87
N GLY A 166 15.50 -10.27 -3.99
CA GLY A 166 14.78 -10.17 -5.26
C GLY A 166 15.01 -8.84 -5.96
N VAL A 167 14.59 -8.77 -7.22
CA VAL A 167 14.78 -7.61 -8.12
C VAL A 167 14.12 -6.34 -7.56
N ASP A 168 12.92 -6.43 -7.01
CA ASP A 168 12.16 -5.26 -6.55
C ASP A 168 12.79 -4.61 -5.34
N SER A 169 13.03 -5.40 -4.29
CA SER A 169 13.72 -4.90 -3.10
C SER A 169 15.18 -4.50 -3.40
N GLY A 170 15.82 -5.19 -4.36
CA GLY A 170 17.14 -4.86 -4.86
C GLY A 170 17.18 -3.51 -5.57
N SER A 171 16.21 -3.24 -6.42
CA SER A 171 16.08 -1.95 -7.11
C SER A 171 15.94 -0.79 -6.12
N VAL A 172 15.09 -0.95 -5.10
CA VAL A 172 14.92 0.06 -4.05
C VAL A 172 16.21 0.29 -3.27
N LEU A 173 16.87 -0.80 -2.86
CA LEU A 173 18.13 -0.72 -2.09
C LEU A 173 19.25 -0.03 -2.88
N LEU A 174 19.44 -0.43 -4.14
CA LEU A 174 20.52 0.11 -4.97
C LEU A 174 20.26 1.57 -5.36
N VAL A 175 19.02 1.94 -5.65
CA VAL A 175 18.67 3.33 -5.92
C VAL A 175 18.88 4.21 -4.68
N LEU A 176 18.46 3.75 -3.49
CA LEU A 176 18.73 4.48 -2.25
C LEU A 176 20.22 4.62 -1.99
N TYR A 177 20.99 3.55 -2.15
CA TYR A 177 22.46 3.57 -2.01
C TYR A 177 23.08 4.61 -2.94
N HIS A 178 22.74 4.57 -4.22
CA HIS A 178 23.23 5.53 -5.22
C HIS A 178 22.85 6.98 -4.86
N LEU A 179 21.61 7.22 -4.45
CA LEU A 179 21.14 8.56 -4.07
C LEU A 179 21.88 9.10 -2.83
N LEU A 180 22.18 8.25 -1.85
CA LEU A 180 22.97 8.67 -0.69
C LEU A 180 24.38 9.09 -1.10
N LEU A 181 25.06 8.29 -1.91
CA LEU A 181 26.40 8.60 -2.39
C LEU A 181 26.42 9.87 -3.26
N SER A 182 25.49 10.02 -4.18
CA SER A 182 25.40 11.21 -5.05
C SER A 182 25.14 12.50 -4.28
N ARG A 183 24.56 12.41 -3.09
CA ARG A 183 24.33 13.52 -2.17
C ARG A 183 25.49 13.75 -1.18
N GLY A 184 26.57 13.00 -1.28
CA GLY A 184 27.68 13.05 -0.32
C GLY A 184 27.31 12.55 1.06
N GLN A 185 26.25 11.76 1.19
CA GLN A 185 25.81 11.19 2.46
C GLN A 185 26.43 9.82 2.69
N SER A 186 26.62 9.45 3.96
CA SER A 186 27.21 8.16 4.32
C SER A 186 26.26 7.01 3.99
N ALA A 187 26.76 6.00 3.27
CA ALA A 187 26.04 4.75 3.06
C ALA A 187 25.83 3.94 4.35
N ALA A 188 26.60 4.22 5.41
CA ALA A 188 26.48 3.55 6.71
C ALA A 188 25.11 3.78 7.39
N ARG A 189 24.36 4.79 6.95
CA ARG A 189 22.98 5.01 7.42
C ARG A 189 21.96 4.04 6.81
N LEU A 190 22.33 3.26 5.78
CA LEU A 190 21.47 2.32 5.07
C LEU A 190 21.73 0.89 5.54
N LYS A 191 20.68 0.15 5.85
CA LYS A 191 20.73 -1.29 6.11
C LYS A 191 19.70 -2.04 5.28
N ALA A 192 20.08 -3.20 4.80
CA ALA A 192 19.21 -4.17 4.16
C ALA A 192 18.84 -5.25 5.19
N PHE A 193 17.60 -5.32 5.61
CA PHE A 193 17.11 -6.29 6.58
C PHE A 193 16.47 -7.48 5.89
N THR A 194 16.96 -8.68 6.18
CA THR A 194 16.36 -9.93 5.72
C THR A 194 15.98 -10.82 6.89
N LEU A 195 14.94 -11.63 6.72
CA LEU A 195 14.43 -12.53 7.75
C LEU A 195 15.07 -13.92 7.62
N SER A 196 15.45 -14.49 8.75
CA SER A 196 15.74 -15.92 8.90
C SER A 196 14.88 -16.50 10.02
N VAL A 197 14.22 -17.62 9.77
CA VAL A 197 13.33 -18.27 10.75
C VAL A 197 13.95 -19.58 11.16
N ALA A 198 14.27 -19.73 12.45
CA ALA A 198 14.86 -20.94 13.03
C ALA A 198 16.07 -21.51 12.23
N GLY A 199 16.93 -20.61 11.74
CA GLY A 199 18.10 -20.99 10.93
C GLY A 199 17.79 -21.36 9.48
N SER A 200 16.54 -21.34 9.07
CA SER A 200 16.08 -21.57 7.71
C SER A 200 15.92 -20.23 6.99
N GLY A 201 16.82 -19.91 6.08
CA GLY A 201 16.82 -18.62 5.41
C GLY A 201 17.20 -18.73 3.94
N ALA A 202 16.28 -19.21 3.09
CA ALA A 202 16.49 -19.16 1.63
C ALA A 202 16.68 -17.70 1.17
N ASP A 203 15.80 -16.80 1.63
CA ASP A 203 15.85 -15.37 1.33
C ASP A 203 17.12 -14.73 1.89
N ALA A 204 17.52 -15.08 3.12
CA ALA A 204 18.75 -14.55 3.71
C ALA A 204 20.02 -14.98 2.92
N ARG A 205 20.03 -16.19 2.37
CA ARG A 205 21.10 -16.66 1.50
C ARG A 205 21.09 -15.92 0.16
N GLN A 206 19.94 -15.80 -0.49
CA GLN A 206 19.79 -15.05 -1.73
C GLN A 206 20.18 -13.58 -1.56
N ALA A 207 19.74 -12.96 -0.46
CA ALA A 207 20.08 -11.59 -0.11
C ALA A 207 21.60 -11.39 0.03
N ARG A 208 22.27 -12.34 0.70
CA ARG A 208 23.73 -12.31 0.85
C ARG A 208 24.43 -12.47 -0.49
N GLU A 209 24.08 -13.49 -1.27
CA GLU A 209 24.66 -13.73 -2.58
C GLU A 209 24.51 -12.53 -3.52
N PHE A 210 23.35 -11.87 -3.47
CA PHE A 210 23.10 -10.66 -4.26
C PHE A 210 24.06 -9.52 -3.87
N LEU A 211 24.22 -9.27 -2.58
CA LEU A 211 25.05 -8.16 -2.09
C LEU A 211 26.55 -8.47 -2.15
N ASP A 212 26.96 -9.73 -1.98
CA ASP A 212 28.34 -10.16 -2.14
C ASP A 212 28.85 -9.90 -3.58
N ARG A 213 28.02 -10.12 -4.59
CA ARG A 213 28.37 -9.83 -6.00
C ARG A 213 28.58 -8.36 -6.31
N LEU A 214 28.10 -7.49 -5.44
CA LEU A 214 28.19 -6.03 -5.59
C LEU A 214 29.16 -5.39 -4.56
N ASP A 215 29.87 -6.19 -3.77
CA ASP A 215 30.72 -5.73 -2.66
C ASP A 215 29.93 -4.90 -1.62
N LEU A 216 28.63 -5.15 -1.47
CA LEU A 216 27.72 -4.44 -0.58
C LEU A 216 27.22 -5.28 0.61
N ALA A 217 27.85 -6.44 0.88
CA ALA A 217 27.43 -7.33 1.96
C ALA A 217 27.43 -6.68 3.35
N TYR A 218 28.21 -5.62 3.55
CA TYR A 218 28.26 -4.85 4.80
C TYR A 218 26.94 -4.12 5.11
N LEU A 219 26.06 -3.94 4.13
CA LEU A 219 24.72 -3.38 4.33
C LEU A 219 23.74 -4.40 4.89
N LEU A 220 24.03 -5.71 4.69
CA LEU A 220 23.08 -6.77 5.04
C LEU A 220 23.05 -7.02 6.54
N GLU A 221 21.86 -7.07 7.08
CA GLU A 221 21.60 -7.55 8.42
C GLU A 221 20.53 -8.63 8.41
N THR A 222 20.93 -9.85 8.74
CA THR A 222 19.98 -10.96 8.89
C THR A 222 19.37 -10.90 10.28
N ILE A 223 18.06 -10.82 10.31
CA ILE A 223 17.25 -10.83 11.53
C ILE A 223 16.74 -12.25 11.75
N GLU A 224 17.30 -12.90 12.76
CA GLU A 224 16.92 -14.25 13.17
C GLU A 224 15.72 -14.19 14.12
N VAL A 225 14.70 -14.96 13.83
CA VAL A 225 13.53 -15.10 14.71
C VAL A 225 13.15 -16.58 14.92
N PRO A 226 12.61 -16.95 16.07
CA PRO A 226 12.06 -18.28 16.26
C PRO A 226 10.73 -18.44 15.49
N GLU A 227 10.32 -19.67 15.16
CA GLU A 227 9.02 -19.93 14.52
C GLU A 227 7.83 -19.37 15.31
N SER A 228 7.94 -19.31 16.64
CA SER A 228 6.91 -18.73 17.51
C SER A 228 6.66 -17.24 17.30
N ALA A 229 7.58 -16.54 16.62
CA ALA A 229 7.39 -15.13 16.23
C ALA A 229 6.42 -14.98 15.04
N LEU A 230 6.18 -16.06 14.29
CA LEU A 230 5.25 -16.07 13.16
C LEU A 230 3.81 -16.20 13.66
N ASN A 231 3.11 -15.08 13.75
CA ASN A 231 1.73 -15.04 14.27
C ASN A 231 0.75 -14.68 13.16
N VAL A 232 0.16 -15.71 12.56
CA VAL A 232 -0.85 -15.58 11.48
C VAL A 232 -2.06 -14.76 11.91
N ARG A 233 -2.55 -14.96 13.14
CA ARG A 233 -3.72 -14.22 13.64
C ARG A 233 -3.44 -12.71 13.75
N ASP A 234 -2.26 -12.35 14.22
CA ASP A 234 -1.84 -10.95 14.26
C ASP A 234 -1.67 -10.37 12.87
N ALA A 235 -1.12 -11.13 11.92
CA ALA A 235 -0.97 -10.71 10.54
C ALA A 235 -2.34 -10.43 9.91
N ILE A 236 -3.30 -11.36 10.00
CA ILE A 236 -4.68 -11.15 9.53
C ILE A 236 -5.29 -9.89 10.15
N ARG A 237 -5.09 -9.69 11.45
CA ARG A 237 -5.60 -8.50 12.16
C ARG A 237 -4.99 -7.20 11.63
N VAL A 238 -3.70 -7.24 11.25
CA VAL A 238 -2.99 -6.05 10.73
C VAL A 238 -3.43 -5.71 9.32
N ILE A 239 -3.47 -6.70 8.42
CA ILE A 239 -3.81 -6.47 7.01
C ILE A 239 -5.31 -6.45 6.73
N GLU A 240 -6.12 -7.03 7.65
CA GLU A 240 -7.58 -7.19 7.48
C GLU A 240 -7.95 -7.93 6.19
N ASP A 241 -7.16 -8.94 5.83
CA ASP A 241 -7.34 -9.83 4.69
C ASP A 241 -7.13 -11.29 5.08
N TYR A 242 -7.67 -12.22 4.29
CA TYR A 242 -7.62 -13.66 4.55
C TYR A 242 -7.00 -14.47 3.41
N LYS A 243 -6.53 -13.80 2.36
CA LYS A 243 -5.90 -14.52 1.24
C LYS A 243 -4.62 -15.18 1.71
N PRO A 244 -4.43 -16.48 1.42
CA PRO A 244 -3.29 -17.22 1.96
C PRO A 244 -1.94 -16.58 1.66
N LEU A 245 -1.73 -16.09 0.44
CA LEU A 245 -0.48 -15.47 0.03
C LEU A 245 -0.22 -14.17 0.78
N ASP A 246 -1.24 -13.30 0.86
CA ASP A 246 -1.14 -12.02 1.58
C ASP A 246 -0.90 -12.24 3.08
N VAL A 247 -1.56 -13.25 3.66
CA VAL A 247 -1.38 -13.63 5.07
C VAL A 247 0.02 -14.18 5.32
N GLN A 248 0.55 -15.01 4.41
CA GLN A 248 1.89 -15.56 4.53
C GLN A 248 2.94 -14.45 4.48
N SER A 249 2.88 -13.58 3.48
CA SER A 249 3.80 -12.45 3.33
C SER A 249 3.71 -11.49 4.52
N ALA A 250 2.49 -11.15 4.94
CA ALA A 250 2.27 -10.28 6.09
C ALA A 250 2.77 -10.91 7.41
N THR A 251 2.69 -12.23 7.57
CA THR A 251 3.18 -12.93 8.76
C THR A 251 4.70 -12.79 8.87
N ALA A 252 5.43 -13.03 7.79
CA ALA A 252 6.87 -12.87 7.74
C ALA A 252 7.28 -11.40 7.90
N GLY A 253 6.65 -10.50 7.16
CA GLY A 253 6.90 -9.05 7.23
C GLY A 253 6.65 -8.47 8.64
N LEU A 254 5.57 -8.90 9.29
CA LEU A 254 5.26 -8.46 10.66
C LEU A 254 6.29 -8.95 11.68
N ALA A 255 6.74 -10.21 11.57
CA ALA A 255 7.79 -10.76 12.43
C ALA A 255 9.10 -9.99 12.24
N LEU A 256 9.51 -9.74 10.99
CA LEU A 256 10.69 -8.96 10.66
C LEU A 256 10.60 -7.53 11.22
N CYS A 257 9.50 -6.83 10.98
CA CYS A 257 9.31 -5.46 11.46
C CYS A 257 9.32 -5.37 13.00
N ARG A 258 8.75 -6.35 13.70
CA ARG A 258 8.77 -6.41 15.17
C ARG A 258 10.21 -6.60 15.68
N ALA A 259 10.93 -7.55 15.11
CA ALA A 259 12.31 -7.82 15.50
C ALA A 259 13.27 -6.65 15.19
N ILE A 260 13.06 -5.96 14.05
CA ILE A 260 13.80 -4.73 13.76
C ILE A 260 13.49 -3.66 14.81
N ARG A 261 12.24 -3.47 15.18
CA ARG A 261 11.85 -2.47 16.19
C ARG A 261 12.48 -2.77 17.56
N ASP A 262 12.46 -4.04 17.96
CA ASP A 262 13.03 -4.44 19.25
C ASP A 262 14.55 -4.21 19.29
N ARG A 263 15.24 -4.44 18.17
CA ARG A 263 16.67 -4.25 18.04
C ARG A 263 17.08 -2.79 17.79
N TYR A 264 16.24 -2.04 17.08
CA TYR A 264 16.47 -0.66 16.65
C TYR A 264 15.27 0.23 16.97
N PRO A 265 15.01 0.54 18.23
CA PRO A 265 13.78 1.25 18.65
C PRO A 265 13.70 2.67 18.07
N ASP A 266 14.83 3.29 17.74
CA ASP A 266 14.89 4.65 17.20
C ASP A 266 14.78 4.70 15.68
N TRP A 267 14.79 3.57 14.99
CA TRP A 267 14.63 3.53 13.54
C TRP A 267 13.19 3.82 13.14
N ARG A 268 13.01 4.78 12.25
CA ARG A 268 11.68 5.28 11.87
C ARG A 268 11.33 5.03 10.42
N TYR A 269 12.32 4.73 9.58
CA TYR A 269 12.15 4.63 8.15
C TYR A 269 12.54 3.24 7.67
N LEU A 270 11.52 2.51 7.22
CA LEU A 270 11.67 1.25 6.49
C LEU A 270 11.01 1.41 5.13
N VAL A 271 11.66 0.91 4.11
CA VAL A 271 11.19 0.88 2.72
C VAL A 271 11.17 -0.57 2.27
N ASP A 272 10.22 -0.93 1.44
CA ASP A 272 10.11 -2.27 0.84
C ASP A 272 10.03 -2.19 -0.68
N GLY A 273 10.04 -3.34 -1.33
CA GLY A 273 9.91 -3.50 -2.77
C GLY A 273 8.48 -3.81 -3.23
N ASP A 274 7.50 -3.78 -2.34
CA ASP A 274 6.12 -4.10 -2.67
C ASP A 274 5.59 -3.18 -3.77
N GLY A 275 4.88 -3.76 -4.74
CA GLY A 275 4.35 -3.06 -5.90
C GLY A 275 5.22 -3.17 -7.16
N GLY A 276 6.40 -3.79 -7.10
CA GLY A 276 7.26 -4.02 -8.27
C GLY A 276 6.58 -4.92 -9.29
N ASP A 277 6.19 -6.10 -8.90
CA ASP A 277 5.50 -7.10 -9.74
C ASP A 277 4.21 -6.53 -10.35
N GLU A 278 3.42 -5.80 -9.56
CA GLU A 278 2.17 -5.19 -10.00
C GLU A 278 2.39 -4.13 -11.09
N ASN A 279 3.51 -3.41 -11.03
CA ASN A 279 3.84 -2.40 -12.02
C ASN A 279 4.48 -2.98 -13.27
N LEU A 280 5.35 -3.97 -13.11
CA LEU A 280 6.07 -4.62 -14.21
C LEU A 280 5.28 -5.78 -14.80
N LYS A 281 4.22 -6.25 -14.12
CA LYS A 281 3.38 -7.39 -14.51
C LYS A 281 4.19 -8.68 -14.67
N ASP A 282 5.07 -8.93 -13.74
CA ASP A 282 5.87 -10.15 -13.68
C ASP A 282 5.05 -11.34 -13.15
N TYR A 283 3.91 -11.57 -13.81
CA TYR A 283 3.09 -12.75 -13.57
C TYR A 283 3.19 -13.68 -14.78
N PRO A 284 3.28 -15.00 -14.58
CA PRO A 284 3.44 -15.98 -15.66
C PRO A 284 2.16 -16.15 -16.50
N ILE A 285 1.64 -15.03 -17.02
CA ILE A 285 0.44 -15.01 -17.86
C ILE A 285 0.70 -15.71 -19.19
N GLU A 286 1.91 -15.58 -19.72
CA GLU A 286 2.32 -16.15 -20.98
C GLU A 286 2.55 -17.65 -20.88
N GLU A 287 2.93 -18.15 -19.70
CA GLU A 287 3.15 -19.58 -19.46
C GLU A 287 1.84 -20.36 -19.25
N ASN A 288 0.76 -19.66 -18.94
CA ASN A 288 -0.54 -20.28 -18.75
C ASN A 288 -1.62 -19.55 -19.58
N PRO A 289 -1.97 -20.11 -20.77
CA PRO A 289 -2.93 -19.48 -21.68
C PRO A 289 -4.36 -19.35 -21.10
N GLU A 290 -4.66 -20.05 -20.01
CA GLU A 290 -5.94 -19.91 -19.30
C GLU A 290 -5.94 -18.71 -18.33
N LEU A 291 -4.77 -18.20 -17.96
CA LEU A 291 -4.63 -17.00 -17.17
C LEU A 291 -4.79 -15.77 -18.07
N THR A 292 -5.97 -15.25 -18.14
CA THR A 292 -6.21 -13.99 -18.83
C THR A 292 -5.73 -12.81 -17.99
N ILE A 293 -5.33 -11.70 -18.63
CA ILE A 293 -5.07 -10.42 -17.94
C ILE A 293 -6.19 -10.08 -16.96
N ARG A 294 -7.40 -10.48 -17.27
CA ARG A 294 -8.61 -10.34 -16.45
C ARG A 294 -8.51 -11.14 -15.14
N SER A 295 -8.05 -12.40 -15.18
CA SER A 295 -7.93 -13.22 -13.97
C SER A 295 -6.79 -12.74 -13.07
N VAL A 296 -5.69 -12.26 -13.65
CA VAL A 296 -4.58 -11.67 -12.90
C VAL A 296 -4.99 -10.36 -12.24
N LEU A 297 -5.62 -9.45 -12.99
CA LEU A 297 -6.19 -8.23 -12.43
C LEU A 297 -7.22 -8.51 -11.34
N ASN A 298 -8.01 -9.57 -11.50
CA ASN A 298 -9.02 -9.96 -10.52
C ASN A 298 -8.41 -10.50 -9.24
N ASN A 299 -7.39 -11.33 -9.35
CA ASN A 299 -6.82 -12.05 -8.21
C ASN A 299 -5.70 -11.28 -7.50
N THR A 300 -5.04 -10.36 -8.16
CA THR A 300 -3.87 -9.69 -7.63
C THR A 300 -4.11 -8.21 -7.39
N MET A 301 -4.41 -7.44 -8.44
CA MET A 301 -4.51 -5.97 -8.31
C MET A 301 -5.79 -5.50 -7.62
N LEU A 302 -6.88 -6.26 -7.71
CA LEU A 302 -8.16 -5.90 -7.09
C LEU A 302 -8.13 -5.96 -5.58
N TYR A 303 -7.39 -6.89 -5.06
CA TYR A 303 -7.38 -7.18 -3.65
C TYR A 303 -6.28 -6.43 -2.91
N GLN A 304 -5.09 -6.35 -3.48
CA GLN A 304 -3.97 -5.66 -2.84
C GLN A 304 -4.14 -4.15 -2.87
N GLU A 305 -4.57 -3.60 -3.99
CA GLU A 305 -4.62 -2.16 -4.18
C GLU A 305 -6.01 -1.55 -3.91
N GLY A 306 -7.02 -2.36 -3.66
CA GLY A 306 -8.41 -1.88 -3.60
C GLY A 306 -8.83 -1.19 -4.91
N TRP A 307 -8.20 -1.57 -6.00
CA TRP A 307 -8.42 -1.02 -7.33
C TRP A 307 -9.84 -1.28 -7.78
N GLY A 308 -10.70 -0.34 -7.51
CA GLY A 308 -12.02 -0.31 -8.11
C GLY A 308 -12.79 -1.63 -8.04
N VAL A 309 -12.79 -2.27 -6.85
CA VAL A 309 -13.58 -3.49 -6.63
C VAL A 309 -15.00 -3.31 -7.19
N GLY A 310 -15.55 -2.10 -7.11
CA GLY A 310 -16.82 -1.75 -7.76
C GLY A 310 -16.72 -1.74 -9.29
N ALA A 311 -15.72 -1.09 -9.87
CA ALA A 311 -15.61 -0.93 -11.33
C ALA A 311 -15.25 -2.23 -12.05
N ILE A 312 -14.33 -3.04 -11.45
CA ILE A 312 -13.92 -4.29 -12.08
C ILE A 312 -14.91 -5.41 -11.77
N LYS A 313 -15.52 -5.43 -10.59
CA LYS A 313 -16.59 -6.39 -10.29
C LYS A 313 -17.79 -6.21 -11.20
N HIS A 314 -18.13 -4.98 -11.57
CA HIS A 314 -19.16 -4.70 -12.57
C HIS A 314 -18.78 -5.22 -13.96
N SER A 315 -17.56 -5.06 -14.40
CA SER A 315 -17.13 -5.54 -15.72
C SER A 315 -16.95 -7.06 -15.79
N LEU A 316 -16.78 -7.74 -14.65
CA LEU A 316 -16.49 -9.18 -14.59
C LEU A 316 -17.70 -10.05 -14.26
N THR A 317 -18.72 -9.50 -13.61
CA THR A 317 -19.94 -10.24 -13.26
C THR A 317 -20.98 -10.27 -14.37
N TYR A 318 -20.83 -9.45 -15.43
CA TYR A 318 -21.81 -9.30 -16.50
C TYR A 318 -21.28 -9.60 -17.91
N SER A 319 -20.15 -10.30 -18.02
CA SER A 319 -19.60 -10.73 -19.32
C SER A 319 -19.49 -12.24 -19.42
#